data_332d60889ca6f92df709b0dea5b24502
#
_entry.id   332d60889ca6f92df709b0dea5b24502
#
_cell.length_a   1.000
_cell.length_b   1.000
_cell.length_c   1.000
_cell.angle_alpha   90.00
_cell.angle_beta   90.00
_cell.angle_gamma   90.00
#
_symmetry.space_group_name_H-M   'P 1'
#
loop_
_entity.id
_entity.type
_entity.pdbx_description
1 polymer ?
#
loop_
_entity_poly.entity_id
_entity_poly.type
_entity_poly.pdbx_seq_one_letter_code
_entity_poly.pdbx_strand_id
1 'polypeptide(L)'
;MKRISLVLAACALATACSPQAEEPAVAAPEAPAAAEGGMAAPAPGDSVATQGYKASMNTMMEAMPAFTGDADIDFMKQMRGHHVAAVSMARVELAQGKDAQARNLAQEVITAQEREITLIDAWLAQKGASATPAA
;
A
#
# COMPACT_ATOMS: atom_id res chain seq x y z
N MET A 1 15.47 -36.09 58.99
CA MET A 1 16.08 -34.82 59.38
C MET A 1 17.30 -34.60 58.52
N LYS A 2 17.15 -33.90 57.36
CA LYS A 2 18.26 -33.56 56.48
C LYS A 2 18.24 -32.04 56.31
N ARG A 3 19.30 -31.40 56.83
CA ARG A 3 19.50 -29.94 56.78
C ARG A 3 20.00 -29.58 55.38
N ILE A 4 19.26 -28.72 54.68
CA ILE A 4 19.68 -28.15 53.38
C ILE A 4 20.24 -26.78 53.68
N SER A 5 21.54 -26.67 53.48
CA SER A 5 22.29 -25.38 53.57
C SER A 5 22.01 -24.53 52.37
N LEU A 6 21.52 -23.30 52.62
CA LEU A 6 21.29 -22.26 51.63
C LEU A 6 22.58 -21.54 51.36
N VAL A 7 23.14 -21.67 50.15
CA VAL A 7 24.31 -20.88 49.71
C VAL A 7 23.79 -19.66 48.98
N LEU A 8 23.94 -18.49 49.56
CA LEU A 8 23.72 -17.20 48.87
C LEU A 8 24.91 -16.93 47.94
N ALA A 9 24.67 -16.96 46.63
CA ALA A 9 25.61 -16.43 45.64
C ALA A 9 25.21 -14.98 45.32
N ALA A 10 26.05 -14.05 45.75
CA ALA A 10 25.92 -12.62 45.37
C ALA A 10 26.45 -12.45 43.94
N CYS A 11 25.57 -12.21 42.98
CA CYS A 11 25.95 -11.75 41.64
C CYS A 11 26.12 -10.21 41.65
N ALA A 12 27.37 -9.75 41.56
CA ALA A 12 27.69 -8.37 41.28
C ALA A 12 27.36 -8.04 39.80
N LEU A 13 26.38 -7.17 39.57
CA LEU A 13 26.10 -6.59 38.28
C LEU A 13 27.13 -5.54 37.93
N ALA A 14 28.08 -5.91 37.08
CA ALA A 14 28.98 -4.93 36.43
C ALA A 14 28.22 -4.29 35.27
N THR A 15 27.81 -3.05 35.44
CA THR A 15 27.26 -2.19 34.39
C THR A 15 28.40 -1.81 33.44
N ALA A 16 28.59 -2.55 32.37
CA ALA A 16 29.46 -2.14 31.28
C ALA A 16 28.73 -1.12 30.42
N CYS A 17 28.98 0.16 30.57
CA CYS A 17 28.67 1.20 29.58
C CYS A 17 29.54 0.94 28.35
N SER A 18 28.99 0.31 27.33
CA SER A 18 29.58 0.36 25.99
C SER A 18 29.30 1.73 25.38
N PRO A 19 30.31 2.42 24.87
CA PRO A 19 30.08 3.61 24.06
C PRO A 19 29.40 3.14 22.76
N GLN A 20 28.19 3.60 22.56
CA GLN A 20 27.46 3.43 21.33
C GLN A 20 28.23 4.22 20.26
N ALA A 21 28.88 3.52 19.34
CA ALA A 21 29.46 4.14 18.18
C ALA A 21 28.31 4.81 17.41
N GLU A 22 28.33 6.13 17.32
CA GLU A 22 27.50 6.88 16.41
C GLU A 22 27.83 6.39 14.99
N GLU A 23 26.94 5.56 14.43
CA GLU A 23 26.94 5.35 12.99
C GLU A 23 26.75 6.72 12.31
N PRO A 24 27.59 7.07 11.32
CA PRO A 24 27.38 8.29 10.58
C PRO A 24 25.97 8.19 9.95
N ALA A 25 25.12 9.15 10.30
CA ALA A 25 23.82 9.31 9.68
C ALA A 25 24.03 9.40 8.17
N VAL A 26 23.79 8.29 7.46
CA VAL A 26 23.70 8.32 6.01
C VAL A 26 22.50 9.23 5.73
N ALA A 27 22.79 10.44 5.25
CA ALA A 27 21.77 11.35 4.78
C ALA A 27 20.92 10.55 3.78
N ALA A 28 19.66 10.33 4.13
CA ALA A 28 18.70 9.77 3.19
C ALA A 28 18.78 10.65 1.94
N PRO A 29 18.85 10.07 0.72
CA PRO A 29 18.80 10.88 -0.47
C PRO A 29 17.54 11.73 -0.35
N GLU A 30 17.70 13.05 -0.44
CA GLU A 30 16.59 14.00 -0.50
C GLU A 30 15.65 13.48 -1.57
N ALA A 31 14.48 13.03 -1.15
CA ALA A 31 13.44 12.65 -2.10
C ALA A 31 13.27 13.87 -3.02
N PRO A 32 13.28 13.70 -4.35
CA PRO A 32 13.05 14.82 -5.24
C PRO A 32 11.78 15.50 -4.76
N ALA A 33 11.88 16.82 -4.52
CA ALA A 33 10.75 17.63 -4.06
C ALA A 33 9.51 17.18 -4.82
N ALA A 34 8.53 16.70 -4.07
CA ALA A 34 7.28 16.26 -4.67
C ALA A 34 6.84 17.39 -5.59
N ALA A 35 6.92 17.17 -6.89
CA ALA A 35 6.34 18.07 -7.87
C ALA A 35 4.91 18.28 -7.39
N GLU A 36 4.57 19.52 -7.08
CA GLU A 36 3.27 19.92 -6.54
C GLU A 36 2.19 19.14 -7.29
N GLY A 37 1.55 18.17 -6.59
CA GLY A 37 0.84 17.07 -7.20
C GLY A 37 -0.36 17.49 -8.01
N GLY A 38 -0.10 17.92 -9.22
CA GLY A 38 -1.11 17.86 -10.25
C GLY A 38 -1.38 16.39 -10.56
N MET A 39 -2.64 15.99 -10.59
CA MET A 39 -3.03 14.71 -11.18
C MET A 39 -2.25 14.51 -12.47
N ALA A 40 -1.79 13.30 -12.74
CA ALA A 40 -0.87 13.02 -13.86
C ALA A 40 -1.53 13.38 -15.20
N ALA A 41 -1.45 14.65 -15.58
CA ALA A 41 -2.06 15.14 -16.82
C ALA A 41 -1.40 14.48 -18.04
N PRO A 42 -2.16 14.11 -19.07
CA PRO A 42 -1.60 13.71 -20.35
C PRO A 42 -0.67 14.81 -20.87
N ALA A 43 0.52 14.44 -21.34
CA ALA A 43 1.49 15.36 -21.89
C ALA A 43 1.69 15.10 -23.40
N PRO A 44 2.02 16.13 -24.19
CA PRO A 44 2.41 15.95 -25.57
C PRO A 44 3.57 14.96 -25.67
N GLY A 45 3.41 13.88 -26.45
CA GLY A 45 4.41 12.83 -26.60
C GLY A 45 4.24 11.62 -25.69
N ASP A 46 3.28 11.63 -24.78
CA ASP A 46 2.93 10.41 -24.01
C ASP A 46 2.49 9.28 -24.94
N SER A 47 3.03 8.10 -24.73
CA SER A 47 2.54 6.89 -25.41
C SER A 47 1.09 6.59 -24.98
N VAL A 48 0.38 5.77 -25.78
CA VAL A 48 -0.97 5.31 -25.41
C VAL A 48 -0.96 4.58 -24.06
N ALA A 49 0.09 3.80 -23.78
CA ALA A 49 0.26 3.14 -22.48
C ALA A 49 0.41 4.16 -21.35
N THR A 50 1.28 5.18 -21.52
CA THR A 50 1.49 6.22 -20.52
C THR A 50 0.20 6.98 -20.23
N GLN A 51 -0.56 7.33 -21.26
CA GLN A 51 -1.87 7.97 -21.10
C GLN A 51 -2.84 7.10 -20.31
N GLY A 52 -2.89 5.80 -20.62
CA GLY A 52 -3.72 4.83 -19.91
C GLY A 52 -3.35 4.69 -18.44
N TYR A 53 -2.07 4.63 -18.11
CA TYR A 53 -1.61 4.58 -16.71
C TYR A 53 -1.95 5.87 -15.95
N LYS A 54 -1.72 7.04 -16.56
CA LYS A 54 -2.10 8.33 -15.98
C LYS A 54 -3.61 8.41 -15.74
N ALA A 55 -4.42 7.99 -16.69
CA ALA A 55 -5.87 7.94 -16.55
C ALA A 55 -6.30 7.03 -15.39
N SER A 56 -5.69 5.86 -15.24
CA SER A 56 -5.98 4.94 -14.14
C SER A 56 -5.67 5.55 -12.78
N MET A 57 -4.54 6.26 -12.66
CA MET A 57 -4.17 6.97 -11.43
C MET A 57 -5.13 8.13 -11.12
N ASN A 58 -5.50 8.94 -12.11
CA ASN A 58 -6.44 10.03 -11.93
C ASN A 58 -7.81 9.52 -11.48
N THR A 59 -8.33 8.49 -12.13
CA THR A 59 -9.59 7.85 -11.72
C THR A 59 -9.53 7.34 -10.28
N MET A 60 -8.40 6.78 -9.85
CA MET A 60 -8.21 6.36 -8.46
C MET A 60 -8.32 7.55 -7.51
N MET A 61 -7.61 8.64 -7.80
CA MET A 61 -7.60 9.83 -6.93
C MET A 61 -8.96 10.51 -6.86
N GLU A 62 -9.67 10.61 -7.99
CA GLU A 62 -11.02 11.18 -8.07
C GLU A 62 -12.07 10.33 -7.35
N ALA A 63 -11.91 9.01 -7.40
CA ALA A 63 -12.82 8.05 -6.76
C ALA A 63 -12.49 7.77 -5.28
N MET A 64 -11.44 8.40 -4.73
CA MET A 64 -11.03 8.17 -3.34
C MET A 64 -12.14 8.65 -2.38
N PRO A 65 -12.73 7.75 -1.58
CA PRO A 65 -13.81 8.14 -0.69
C PRO A 65 -13.28 8.95 0.50
N ALA A 66 -14.11 9.84 1.02
CA ALA A 66 -13.80 10.54 2.26
C ALA A 66 -13.70 9.54 3.42
N PHE A 67 -12.84 9.85 4.39
CA PHE A 67 -12.72 9.08 5.61
C PHE A 67 -13.96 9.26 6.49
N THR A 68 -14.42 8.16 7.09
CA THR A 68 -15.58 8.13 8.00
C THR A 68 -15.17 8.25 9.45
N GLY A 69 -13.91 7.95 9.78
CA GLY A 69 -13.38 7.84 11.13
C GLY A 69 -13.50 6.41 11.70
N ASP A 70 -14.14 5.49 11.00
CA ASP A 70 -14.14 4.06 11.30
C ASP A 70 -13.02 3.38 10.51
N ALA A 71 -12.02 2.85 11.22
CA ALA A 71 -10.82 2.31 10.61
C ALA A 71 -11.10 1.14 9.66
N ASP A 72 -12.06 0.28 10.00
CA ASP A 72 -12.40 -0.88 9.18
C ASP A 72 -13.12 -0.46 7.90
N ILE A 73 -14.08 0.45 8.02
CA ILE A 73 -14.81 0.99 6.86
C ILE A 73 -13.85 1.78 5.96
N ASP A 74 -13.01 2.61 6.54
CA ASP A 74 -12.06 3.44 5.81
C ASP A 74 -11.05 2.57 5.06
N PHE A 75 -10.51 1.52 5.72
CA PHE A 75 -9.61 0.56 5.07
C PHE A 75 -10.28 -0.10 3.86
N MET A 76 -11.48 -0.65 4.03
CA MET A 76 -12.17 -1.35 2.95
C MET A 76 -12.52 -0.43 1.78
N LYS A 77 -12.96 0.79 2.04
CA LYS A 77 -13.24 1.78 0.99
C LYS A 77 -11.99 2.17 0.22
N GLN A 78 -10.89 2.46 0.93
CA GLN A 78 -9.62 2.83 0.30
C GLN A 78 -9.07 1.66 -0.53
N MET A 79 -9.06 0.45 0.01
CA MET A 79 -8.59 -0.75 -0.69
C MET A 79 -9.40 -1.02 -1.95
N ARG A 80 -10.72 -0.82 -1.92
CA ARG A 80 -11.53 -0.94 -3.12
C ARG A 80 -11.07 -0.01 -4.25
N GLY A 81 -10.82 1.25 -3.94
CA GLY A 81 -10.30 2.24 -4.91
C GLY A 81 -8.96 1.80 -5.52
N HIS A 82 -8.05 1.34 -4.69
CA HIS A 82 -6.77 0.80 -5.13
C HIS A 82 -6.92 -0.42 -6.05
N HIS A 83 -7.81 -1.34 -5.72
CA HIS A 83 -8.04 -2.55 -6.53
C HIS A 83 -8.63 -2.22 -7.89
N VAL A 84 -9.59 -1.30 -7.95
CA VAL A 84 -10.15 -0.82 -9.23
C VAL A 84 -9.06 -0.19 -10.11
N ALA A 85 -8.19 0.62 -9.53
CA ALA A 85 -7.06 1.21 -10.26
C ALA A 85 -6.06 0.15 -10.73
N ALA A 86 -5.74 -0.85 -9.89
CA ALA A 86 -4.85 -1.94 -10.26
C ALA A 86 -5.40 -2.75 -11.46
N VAL A 87 -6.70 -3.05 -11.48
CA VAL A 87 -7.37 -3.70 -12.63
C VAL A 87 -7.27 -2.83 -13.87
N SER A 88 -7.49 -1.52 -13.75
CA SER A 88 -7.37 -0.59 -14.86
C SER A 88 -5.94 -0.57 -15.43
N MET A 89 -4.92 -0.46 -14.58
CA MET A 89 -3.52 -0.51 -14.99
C MET A 89 -3.15 -1.84 -15.66
N ALA A 90 -3.60 -2.96 -15.11
CA ALA A 90 -3.36 -4.28 -15.67
C ALA A 90 -3.99 -4.44 -17.07
N ARG A 91 -5.16 -3.85 -17.31
CA ARG A 91 -5.78 -3.81 -18.65
C ARG A 91 -4.95 -3.00 -19.64
N VAL A 92 -4.31 -1.90 -19.20
CA VAL A 92 -3.37 -1.14 -20.05
C VAL A 92 -2.19 -2.03 -20.46
N GLU A 93 -1.61 -2.77 -19.50
CA GLU A 93 -0.52 -3.71 -19.78
C GLU A 93 -0.94 -4.78 -20.79
N LEU A 94 -2.12 -5.38 -20.64
CA LEU A 94 -2.64 -6.35 -21.61
C LEU A 94 -2.86 -5.76 -23.00
N ALA A 95 -3.21 -4.49 -23.10
CA ALA A 95 -3.46 -3.84 -24.38
C ALA A 95 -2.19 -3.36 -25.08
N GLN A 96 -1.17 -2.92 -24.33
CA GLN A 96 -0.02 -2.20 -24.85
C GLN A 96 1.32 -2.88 -24.57
N GLY A 97 1.41 -3.69 -23.53
CA GLY A 97 2.63 -4.39 -23.13
C GLY A 97 3.00 -5.50 -24.10
N LYS A 98 4.32 -5.76 -24.21
CA LYS A 98 4.88 -6.76 -25.13
C LYS A 98 5.58 -7.90 -24.40
N ASP A 99 5.99 -7.68 -23.17
CA ASP A 99 6.65 -8.69 -22.36
C ASP A 99 5.65 -9.74 -21.87
N ALA A 100 5.92 -11.00 -22.12
CA ALA A 100 5.02 -12.10 -21.81
C ALA A 100 4.84 -12.28 -20.29
N GLN A 101 5.89 -12.05 -19.50
CA GLN A 101 5.83 -12.18 -18.05
C GLN A 101 4.99 -11.05 -17.42
N ALA A 102 5.20 -9.81 -17.90
CA ALA A 102 4.40 -8.67 -17.45
C ALA A 102 2.92 -8.83 -17.79
N ARG A 103 2.61 -9.30 -18.99
CA ARG A 103 1.23 -9.59 -19.44
C ARG A 103 0.57 -10.70 -18.62
N ASN A 104 1.31 -11.77 -18.31
CA ASN A 104 0.80 -12.86 -17.47
C ASN A 104 0.49 -12.33 -16.05
N LEU A 105 1.39 -11.54 -15.45
CA LEU A 105 1.14 -10.91 -14.17
C LEU A 105 -0.09 -10.00 -14.23
N ALA A 106 -0.26 -9.22 -15.28
CA ALA A 106 -1.43 -8.35 -15.45
C ALA A 106 -2.75 -9.16 -15.47
N GLN A 107 -2.76 -10.32 -16.12
CA GLN A 107 -3.92 -11.21 -16.13
C GLN A 107 -4.23 -11.78 -14.73
N GLU A 108 -3.20 -12.16 -14.00
CA GLU A 108 -3.34 -12.64 -12.61
C GLU A 108 -3.85 -11.54 -11.69
N VAL A 109 -3.33 -10.31 -11.84
CA VAL A 109 -3.80 -9.12 -11.10
C VAL A 109 -5.28 -8.88 -11.35
N ILE A 110 -5.74 -8.88 -12.59
CA ILE A 110 -7.17 -8.69 -12.89
C ILE A 110 -8.01 -9.72 -12.14
N THR A 111 -7.66 -11.01 -12.27
CA THR A 111 -8.42 -12.10 -11.65
C THR A 111 -8.47 -11.98 -10.13
N ALA A 112 -7.34 -11.69 -9.48
CA ALA A 112 -7.26 -11.56 -8.03
C ALA A 112 -8.03 -10.33 -7.54
N GLN A 113 -7.80 -9.18 -8.17
CA GLN A 113 -8.37 -7.91 -7.72
C GLN A 113 -9.89 -7.84 -7.94
N GLU A 114 -10.43 -8.37 -9.04
CA GLU A 114 -11.89 -8.44 -9.27
C GLU A 114 -12.58 -9.30 -8.21
N ARG A 115 -11.95 -10.41 -7.81
CA ARG A 115 -12.46 -11.24 -6.70
C ARG A 115 -12.45 -10.46 -5.38
N GLU A 116 -11.36 -9.75 -5.07
CA GLU A 116 -11.23 -8.98 -3.83
C GLU A 116 -12.20 -7.79 -3.79
N ILE A 117 -12.40 -7.09 -4.91
CA ILE A 117 -13.45 -6.05 -5.04
C ILE A 117 -14.81 -6.62 -4.66
N THR A 118 -15.16 -7.81 -5.16
CA THR A 118 -16.43 -8.47 -4.83
C THR A 118 -16.56 -8.74 -3.33
N LEU A 119 -15.49 -9.19 -2.67
CA LEU A 119 -15.48 -9.43 -1.22
C LEU A 119 -15.62 -8.12 -0.43
N ILE A 120 -14.91 -7.07 -0.84
CA ILE A 120 -14.98 -5.75 -0.22
C ILE A 120 -16.39 -5.17 -0.34
N ASP A 121 -16.98 -5.23 -1.55
CA ASP A 121 -18.33 -4.72 -1.78
C ASP A 121 -19.38 -5.44 -0.94
N ALA A 122 -19.29 -6.77 -0.84
CA ALA A 122 -20.17 -7.57 0.02
C ALA A 122 -20.02 -7.19 1.50
N TRP A 123 -18.80 -6.99 1.98
CA TRP A 123 -18.54 -6.60 3.36
C TRP A 123 -19.07 -5.17 3.66
N LEU A 124 -18.80 -4.21 2.77
CA LEU A 124 -19.31 -2.85 2.91
C LEU A 124 -20.85 -2.81 2.94
N ALA A 125 -21.51 -3.59 2.07
CA ALA A 125 -22.95 -3.70 2.05
C ALA A 125 -23.51 -4.24 3.37
N GLN A 126 -22.88 -5.25 3.99
CA GLN A 126 -23.27 -5.78 5.31
C GLN A 126 -23.14 -4.74 6.42
N LYS A 127 -22.20 -3.79 6.30
CA LYS A 127 -22.00 -2.69 7.24
C LYS A 127 -22.90 -1.48 6.98
N GLY A 128 -23.73 -1.51 5.94
CA GLY A 128 -24.53 -0.36 5.52
C GLY A 128 -23.69 0.80 4.96
N ALA A 129 -22.45 0.52 4.57
CA ALA A 129 -21.52 1.48 4.01
C ALA A 129 -21.50 1.38 2.48
N SER A 130 -21.51 2.52 1.79
CA SER A 130 -21.35 2.54 0.34
C SER A 130 -19.87 2.61 -0.03
N ALA A 131 -19.49 1.82 -1.03
CA ALA A 131 -18.17 1.89 -1.64
C ALA A 131 -18.02 3.08 -2.59
N THR A 132 -19.12 3.66 -3.04
CA THR A 132 -19.14 4.79 -3.96
C THR A 132 -19.05 6.10 -3.19
N PRO A 133 -18.28 7.10 -3.67
CA PRO A 133 -18.32 8.45 -3.11
C PRO A 133 -19.76 8.97 -3.11
N ALA A 134 -20.14 9.70 -2.05
CA ALA A 134 -21.40 10.43 -2.08
C ALA A 134 -21.34 11.48 -3.21
N ALA A 135 -22.36 11.51 -4.06
CA ALA A 135 -22.47 12.47 -5.14
C ALA A 135 -22.62 13.89 -4.63
#